data_dc3a75586d64c5fdcc6008252c1f779d
#
_entry.id   dc3a75586d64c5fdcc6008252c1f779d
#
_cell.length_a   1.000
_cell.length_b   1.000
_cell.length_c   1.000
_cell.angle_alpha   90.00
_cell.angle_beta   90.00
_cell.angle_gamma   90.00
#
_symmetry.space_group_name_H-M   'P 1'
#
loop_
_entity.id
_entity.type
_entity.pdbx_description
1 polymer ?
#
loop_
_entity_poly.entity_id
_entity_poly.type
_entity_poly.pdbx_seq_one_letter_code
_entity_poly.pdbx_strand_id
1 'polypeptide(L)'
;MAGTSDTNWRSYVGPQDNGLTVNAAEWQAPLDPENYDDLVKGSNVSNLCVSGLTIPASREDSIDFVRGKDYVVQHCTVAGSITAKGSIDGLSLYGCVISGTIELGQYDNYWTKGRAPTRNVSILDCCSPDGSPIRVKLWDAEMPRIEGTEVSVTRIPKWVWLPYFLFRRLTNPKKV
;
A
#
# COMPACT_ATOMS: atom_id res chain seq x y z
N MET A 1 -12.37 -11.38 -22.21
CA MET A 1 -12.80 -11.26 -20.81
C MET A 1 -12.68 -9.79 -20.44
N ALA A 2 -13.79 -9.15 -20.10
CA ALA A 2 -13.81 -7.78 -19.63
C ALA A 2 -13.01 -7.73 -18.33
N GLY A 3 -12.02 -6.83 -18.25
CA GLY A 3 -11.27 -6.63 -17.03
C GLY A 3 -12.24 -6.24 -15.92
N THR A 4 -12.18 -6.95 -14.82
CA THR A 4 -12.85 -6.59 -13.59
C THR A 4 -12.42 -5.17 -13.24
N SER A 5 -13.36 -4.26 -13.16
CA SER A 5 -13.09 -2.94 -12.59
C SER A 5 -12.66 -3.16 -11.15
N ASP A 6 -11.50 -2.59 -10.75
CA ASP A 6 -11.05 -2.62 -9.37
C ASP A 6 -12.19 -2.13 -8.47
N THR A 7 -12.66 -2.98 -7.59
CA THR A 7 -13.76 -2.67 -6.68
C THR A 7 -13.14 -2.33 -5.33
N ASN A 8 -13.07 -1.03 -5.00
CA ASN A 8 -12.51 -0.56 -3.74
C ASN A 8 -13.62 -0.12 -2.79
N TRP A 9 -13.42 -0.34 -1.49
CA TRP A 9 -14.39 0.11 -0.48
C TRP A 9 -14.39 1.63 -0.33
N ARG A 10 -13.22 2.22 -0.13
CA ARG A 10 -13.05 3.68 -0.05
C ARG A 10 -11.84 4.10 -0.85
N SER A 11 -12.02 5.08 -1.73
CA SER A 11 -10.95 5.63 -2.56
C SER A 11 -10.81 7.13 -2.35
N TYR A 12 -9.56 7.54 -2.21
CA TYR A 12 -9.12 8.93 -2.12
C TYR A 12 -8.23 9.20 -3.32
N VAL A 13 -8.59 10.16 -4.16
CA VAL A 13 -7.97 10.32 -5.49
C VAL A 13 -7.65 11.77 -5.79
N GLY A 14 -6.37 12.06 -5.93
CA GLY A 14 -5.89 13.36 -6.42
C GLY A 14 -5.93 14.48 -5.38
N PRO A 15 -5.67 15.73 -5.84
CA PRO A 15 -5.43 16.86 -4.95
C PRO A 15 -6.61 17.26 -4.05
N GLN A 16 -7.84 16.95 -4.45
CA GLN A 16 -9.04 17.22 -3.64
C GLN A 16 -9.08 16.45 -2.33
N ASP A 17 -8.38 15.32 -2.26
CA ASP A 17 -8.32 14.47 -1.07
C ASP A 17 -7.00 14.66 -0.29
N ASN A 18 -6.22 15.70 -0.61
CA ASN A 18 -5.00 16.02 0.12
C ASN A 18 -5.30 16.48 1.55
N GLY A 19 -4.50 16.01 2.50
CA GLY A 19 -4.59 16.42 3.90
C GLY A 19 -5.74 15.78 4.67
N LEU A 20 -6.45 14.80 4.09
CA LEU A 20 -7.55 14.13 4.77
C LEU A 20 -7.05 13.16 5.85
N THR A 21 -7.85 13.03 6.90
CA THR A 21 -7.68 12.00 7.92
C THR A 21 -8.89 11.08 7.90
N VAL A 22 -8.63 9.80 7.66
CA VAL A 22 -9.62 8.72 7.77
C VAL A 22 -9.50 8.14 9.17
N ASN A 23 -10.53 8.31 9.99
CA ASN A 23 -10.52 7.90 11.39
C ASN A 23 -11.70 7.00 11.75
N ALA A 24 -11.68 6.43 12.96
CA ALA A 24 -12.67 5.47 13.40
C ALA A 24 -14.12 6.03 13.48
N ALA A 25 -14.31 7.34 13.62
CA ALA A 25 -15.64 7.93 13.67
C ALA A 25 -16.34 7.92 12.31
N GLU A 26 -15.57 7.95 11.22
CA GLU A 26 -16.08 7.97 9.84
C GLU A 26 -15.95 6.61 9.14
N TRP A 27 -15.21 5.68 9.75
CA TRP A 27 -14.93 4.38 9.17
C TRP A 27 -15.97 3.34 9.61
N GLN A 28 -16.55 2.68 8.63
CA GLN A 28 -17.23 1.40 8.83
C GLN A 28 -16.63 0.40 7.85
N ALA A 29 -16.14 -0.72 8.36
CA ALA A 29 -15.72 -1.82 7.47
C ALA A 29 -16.95 -2.40 6.72
N PRO A 30 -16.76 -2.89 5.48
CA PRO A 30 -17.86 -3.58 4.77
C PRO A 30 -18.26 -4.85 5.52
N LEU A 31 -19.53 -5.25 5.37
CA LEU A 31 -20.03 -6.50 5.94
C LEU A 31 -19.36 -7.72 5.32
N ASP A 32 -18.95 -7.62 4.07
CA ASP A 32 -18.27 -8.67 3.30
C ASP A 32 -17.03 -8.07 2.62
N PRO A 33 -15.89 -7.98 3.34
CA PRO A 33 -14.66 -7.40 2.80
C PRO A 33 -14.06 -8.20 1.63
N GLU A 34 -14.35 -9.49 1.51
CA GLU A 34 -13.89 -10.36 0.41
C GLU A 34 -14.47 -9.94 -0.96
N ASN A 35 -15.52 -9.12 -0.99
CA ASN A 35 -16.05 -8.55 -2.22
C ASN A 35 -15.24 -7.38 -2.78
N TYR A 36 -14.25 -6.91 -2.05
CA TYR A 36 -13.46 -5.74 -2.44
C TYR A 36 -12.00 -6.11 -2.71
N ASP A 37 -11.41 -5.51 -3.75
CA ASP A 37 -9.98 -5.64 -4.03
C ASP A 37 -9.18 -4.93 -2.92
N ASP A 38 -9.48 -3.64 -2.70
CA ASP A 38 -8.85 -2.83 -1.66
C ASP A 38 -9.90 -2.23 -0.73
N LEU A 39 -9.60 -2.11 0.57
CA LEU A 39 -10.52 -1.46 1.50
C LEU A 39 -10.25 0.03 1.63
N VAL A 40 -9.01 0.44 1.72
CA VAL A 40 -8.58 1.84 1.70
C VAL A 40 -7.62 2.04 0.55
N LYS A 41 -7.98 2.86 -0.42
CA LYS A 41 -7.12 3.20 -1.56
C LYS A 41 -6.80 4.68 -1.59
N GLY A 42 -5.51 5.02 -1.62
CA GLY A 42 -5.01 6.37 -1.86
C GLY A 42 -4.28 6.44 -3.21
N SER A 43 -4.69 7.29 -4.13
CA SER A 43 -4.06 7.40 -5.44
C SER A 43 -3.74 8.84 -5.81
N ASN A 44 -2.45 9.15 -6.00
CA ASN A 44 -1.96 10.51 -6.29
C ASN A 44 -2.39 11.56 -5.25
N VAL A 45 -2.48 11.15 -4.00
CA VAL A 45 -2.86 12.00 -2.85
C VAL A 45 -1.61 12.39 -2.08
N SER A 46 -1.64 13.50 -1.37
CA SER A 46 -0.58 13.94 -0.46
C SER A 46 -1.14 14.17 0.93
N ASN A 47 -0.36 13.79 1.96
CA ASN A 47 -0.72 13.95 3.36
C ASN A 47 -2.04 13.24 3.76
N LEU A 48 -2.30 12.04 3.21
CA LEU A 48 -3.42 11.21 3.64
C LEU A 48 -3.04 10.45 4.90
N CYS A 49 -3.83 10.63 5.95
CA CYS A 49 -3.65 9.93 7.23
C CYS A 49 -4.79 8.92 7.45
N VAL A 50 -4.43 7.66 7.75
CA VAL A 50 -5.36 6.60 8.18
C VAL A 50 -5.06 6.32 9.65
N SER A 51 -6.03 6.55 10.55
CA SER A 51 -5.76 6.57 11.98
C SER A 51 -6.81 5.84 12.82
N GLY A 52 -6.35 4.97 13.72
CA GLY A 52 -7.19 4.32 14.74
C GLY A 52 -8.20 3.32 14.21
N LEU A 53 -7.96 2.74 13.02
CA LEU A 53 -8.90 1.84 12.36
C LEU A 53 -8.58 0.36 12.64
N THR A 54 -9.64 -0.45 12.66
CA THR A 54 -9.54 -1.90 12.46
C THR A 54 -9.94 -2.20 11.03
N ILE A 55 -8.97 -2.60 10.21
CA ILE A 55 -9.15 -2.85 8.78
C ILE A 55 -9.01 -4.36 8.54
N PRO A 56 -10.07 -5.07 8.15
CA PRO A 56 -10.02 -6.50 7.89
C PRO A 56 -9.15 -6.82 6.66
N ALA A 57 -8.89 -8.08 6.41
CA ALA A 57 -8.34 -8.52 5.14
C ALA A 57 -9.38 -8.36 4.03
N SER A 58 -8.91 -8.11 2.82
CA SER A 58 -9.73 -8.04 1.61
C SER A 58 -9.23 -9.06 0.59
N ARG A 59 -9.81 -9.04 -0.59
CA ARG A 59 -9.41 -9.93 -1.69
C ARG A 59 -7.98 -9.67 -2.16
N GLU A 60 -7.51 -8.41 -2.15
CA GLU A 60 -6.15 -8.03 -2.51
C GLU A 60 -5.44 -7.33 -1.35
N ASP A 61 -5.68 -6.04 -1.13
CA ASP A 61 -4.97 -5.24 -0.14
C ASP A 61 -5.92 -4.59 0.88
N SER A 62 -5.62 -4.66 2.17
CA SER A 62 -6.35 -3.88 3.16
C SER A 62 -6.15 -2.39 2.94
N ILE A 63 -4.91 -2.00 2.57
CA ILE A 63 -4.54 -0.63 2.24
C ILE A 63 -3.69 -0.64 0.97
N ASP A 64 -4.12 0.07 -0.07
CA ASP A 64 -3.39 0.26 -1.32
C ASP A 64 -3.09 1.74 -1.58
N PHE A 65 -1.83 2.12 -1.49
CA PHE A 65 -1.35 3.45 -1.85
C PHE A 65 -0.66 3.41 -3.22
N VAL A 66 -1.15 4.23 -4.14
CA VAL A 66 -0.65 4.29 -5.51
C VAL A 66 -0.14 5.69 -5.81
N ARG A 67 1.16 5.86 -5.91
CA ARG A 67 1.81 7.16 -6.09
C ARG A 67 1.38 8.19 -5.03
N GLY A 68 2.01 9.32 -5.00
CA GLY A 68 1.70 10.36 -4.02
C GLY A 68 2.80 10.48 -2.98
N LYS A 69 2.50 11.21 -1.91
CA LYS A 69 3.51 11.50 -0.88
C LYS A 69 2.91 11.71 0.50
N ASP A 70 3.77 11.51 1.50
CA ASP A 70 3.46 11.79 2.91
C ASP A 70 2.21 11.06 3.40
N TYR A 71 2.09 9.76 3.07
CA TYR A 71 1.07 8.88 3.62
C TYR A 71 1.40 8.51 5.07
N VAL A 72 0.37 8.47 5.91
CA VAL A 72 0.49 8.04 7.30
C VAL A 72 -0.55 6.97 7.61
N VAL A 73 -0.13 5.87 8.21
CA VAL A 73 -1.01 4.86 8.83
C VAL A 73 -0.59 4.74 10.28
N GLN A 74 -1.47 5.12 11.21
CA GLN A 74 -1.11 5.14 12.61
C GLN A 74 -2.17 4.51 13.51
N HIS A 75 -1.71 3.78 14.52
CA HIS A 75 -2.57 3.16 15.56
C HIS A 75 -3.70 2.30 14.96
N CYS A 76 -3.43 1.66 13.81
CA CYS A 76 -4.39 0.80 13.13
C CYS A 76 -4.11 -0.68 13.42
N THR A 77 -5.17 -1.49 13.40
CA THR A 77 -5.06 -2.94 13.29
C THR A 77 -5.38 -3.32 11.84
N VAL A 78 -4.42 -3.89 11.12
CA VAL A 78 -4.53 -4.23 9.69
C VAL A 78 -4.35 -5.71 9.49
N ALA A 79 -5.42 -6.41 9.10
CA ALA A 79 -5.42 -7.86 8.96
C ALA A 79 -4.82 -8.35 7.62
N GLY A 80 -4.96 -7.60 6.55
CA GLY A 80 -4.39 -7.92 5.24
C GLY A 80 -3.14 -7.11 4.92
N SER A 81 -2.77 -7.06 3.64
CA SER A 81 -1.55 -6.39 3.20
C SER A 81 -1.70 -4.86 3.18
N ILE A 82 -0.56 -4.19 3.35
CA ILE A 82 -0.38 -2.77 3.09
C ILE A 82 0.55 -2.65 1.90
N THR A 83 0.06 -2.11 0.79
CA THR A 83 0.82 -2.04 -0.45
C THR A 83 1.07 -0.59 -0.85
N ALA A 84 2.32 -0.29 -1.18
CA ALA A 84 2.76 1.00 -1.70
C ALA A 84 3.22 0.81 -3.15
N LYS A 85 2.38 1.19 -4.12
CA LYS A 85 2.58 0.99 -5.56
C LYS A 85 3.12 2.27 -6.22
N GLY A 86 3.96 2.08 -7.19
CA GLY A 86 4.51 3.21 -7.95
C GLY A 86 5.56 4.00 -7.18
N SER A 87 5.67 5.29 -7.48
CA SER A 87 6.63 6.17 -6.82
C SER A 87 5.95 6.88 -5.65
N ILE A 88 6.17 6.37 -4.44
CA ILE A 88 5.72 7.02 -3.21
C ILE A 88 6.92 7.71 -2.55
N ASP A 89 6.75 8.95 -2.15
CA ASP A 89 7.75 9.73 -1.42
C ASP A 89 7.21 10.10 -0.04
N GLY A 90 7.56 9.30 0.95
CA GLY A 90 7.04 9.41 2.31
C GLY A 90 5.86 8.48 2.58
N LEU A 91 6.11 7.45 3.41
CA LEU A 91 5.09 6.59 4.01
C LEU A 91 5.52 6.30 5.45
N SER A 92 4.69 6.65 6.41
CA SER A 92 4.91 6.33 7.82
C SER A 92 3.88 5.34 8.32
N LEU A 93 4.34 4.20 8.83
CA LEU A 93 3.55 3.23 9.58
C LEU A 93 3.97 3.37 11.06
N TYR A 94 3.06 3.76 11.93
CA TYR A 94 3.36 4.04 13.33
C TYR A 94 2.37 3.38 14.29
N GLY A 95 2.87 2.63 15.27
CA GLY A 95 2.07 2.04 16.35
C GLY A 95 0.95 1.11 15.85
N CYS A 96 1.19 0.40 14.73
CA CYS A 96 0.18 -0.46 14.10
C CYS A 96 0.36 -1.92 14.49
N VAL A 97 -0.76 -2.67 14.53
CA VAL A 97 -0.76 -4.14 14.58
C VAL A 97 -1.03 -4.65 13.17
N ILE A 98 -0.08 -5.38 12.58
CA ILE A 98 -0.13 -5.77 11.15
C ILE A 98 0.02 -7.28 11.03
N SER A 99 -1.01 -7.95 10.50
CA SER A 99 -0.97 -9.41 10.25
C SER A 99 -0.49 -9.76 8.85
N GLY A 100 -0.72 -8.87 7.89
CA GLY A 100 -0.38 -9.06 6.49
C GLY A 100 1.08 -8.76 6.16
N THR A 101 1.32 -8.53 4.88
CA THR A 101 2.63 -8.16 4.36
C THR A 101 2.67 -6.68 4.02
N ILE A 102 3.79 -6.00 4.29
CA ILE A 102 4.04 -4.66 3.78
C ILE A 102 4.80 -4.81 2.46
N GLU A 103 4.23 -4.31 1.36
CA GLU A 103 4.85 -4.37 0.02
C GLU A 103 5.20 -2.96 -0.46
N LEU A 104 6.49 -2.66 -0.61
CA LEU A 104 6.99 -1.34 -0.94
C LEU A 104 7.55 -1.29 -2.35
N GLY A 105 7.12 -0.28 -3.13
CA GLY A 105 7.54 -0.09 -4.50
C GLY A 105 6.99 -1.13 -5.46
N GLN A 106 5.90 -1.81 -5.08
CA GLN A 106 5.19 -2.68 -5.97
C GLN A 106 4.76 -1.90 -7.20
N TYR A 107 4.64 -2.59 -8.27
CA TYR A 107 4.34 -2.04 -9.56
C TYR A 107 2.87 -1.61 -9.70
N ASP A 108 2.65 -0.41 -10.23
CA ASP A 108 1.32 0.02 -10.66
C ASP A 108 1.11 -0.21 -12.17
N ASN A 109 -0.14 -0.26 -12.60
CA ASN A 109 -0.51 -0.49 -14.02
C ASN A 109 -0.18 0.68 -14.95
N TYR A 110 0.33 1.80 -14.42
CA TYR A 110 0.57 3.04 -15.13
C TYR A 110 2.04 3.42 -15.10
N TRP A 111 2.90 2.57 -15.69
CA TRP A 111 4.31 2.92 -15.74
C TRP A 111 4.57 4.13 -16.62
N THR A 112 5.13 5.18 -16.04
CA THR A 112 5.61 6.37 -16.76
C THR A 112 7.14 6.40 -16.80
N LYS A 113 7.70 6.99 -17.87
CA LYS A 113 9.13 7.32 -17.93
C LYS A 113 9.49 8.25 -16.77
N GLY A 114 10.63 8.00 -16.12
CA GLY A 114 11.09 8.82 -15.01
C GLY A 114 10.53 8.43 -13.64
N ARG A 115 9.96 7.25 -13.50
CA ARG A 115 9.58 6.70 -12.21
C ARG A 115 10.77 6.68 -11.25
N ALA A 116 10.57 7.23 -10.06
CA ALA A 116 11.49 7.08 -8.95
C ALA A 116 11.10 5.86 -8.09
N PRO A 117 12.03 5.23 -7.40
CA PRO A 117 11.69 4.20 -6.41
C PRO A 117 10.84 4.81 -5.27
N THR A 118 10.05 3.96 -4.60
CA THR A 118 9.42 4.33 -3.33
C THR A 118 10.50 4.60 -2.30
N ARG A 119 10.41 5.73 -1.61
CA ARG A 119 11.45 6.21 -0.69
C ARG A 119 10.86 6.92 0.52
N ASN A 120 11.73 7.24 1.50
CA ASN A 120 11.35 7.93 2.74
C ASN A 120 10.25 7.17 3.50
N VAL A 121 10.37 5.83 3.56
CA VAL A 121 9.44 4.98 4.31
C VAL A 121 9.96 4.76 5.73
N SER A 122 9.06 4.84 6.71
CA SER A 122 9.35 4.50 8.10
C SER A 122 8.33 3.49 8.66
N ILE A 123 8.81 2.54 9.45
CA ILE A 123 8.02 1.53 10.16
C ILE A 123 8.44 1.59 11.62
N LEU A 124 7.60 2.19 12.45
CA LEU A 124 7.95 2.58 13.80
C LEU A 124 6.95 1.98 14.80
N ASP A 125 7.46 1.33 15.86
CA ASP A 125 6.65 0.79 16.96
C ASP A 125 5.46 -0.07 16.53
N CYS A 126 5.62 -0.79 15.40
CA CYS A 126 4.63 -1.71 14.88
C CYS A 126 4.90 -3.14 15.37
N CYS A 127 3.87 -3.97 15.44
CA CYS A 127 4.01 -5.37 15.79
C CYS A 127 3.05 -6.25 14.96
N SER A 128 3.34 -7.55 14.89
CA SER A 128 2.36 -8.54 14.46
C SER A 128 1.55 -9.03 15.67
N PRO A 129 0.31 -9.51 15.47
CA PRO A 129 -0.55 -9.94 16.58
C PRO A 129 -0.03 -11.20 17.29
N ASP A 130 0.80 -11.99 16.64
CA ASP A 130 1.39 -13.22 17.17
C ASP A 130 2.85 -13.05 17.65
N GLY A 131 3.38 -11.82 17.59
CA GLY A 131 4.76 -11.52 17.95
C GLY A 131 5.81 -11.95 16.92
N SER A 132 5.41 -12.49 15.77
CA SER A 132 6.34 -12.83 14.70
C SER A 132 6.86 -11.57 13.98
N PRO A 133 8.03 -11.62 13.33
CA PRO A 133 8.51 -10.48 12.54
C PRO A 133 7.54 -10.12 11.42
N ILE A 134 7.19 -8.83 11.28
CA ILE A 134 6.37 -8.34 10.17
C ILE A 134 7.10 -8.55 8.84
N ARG A 135 6.43 -9.14 7.86
CA ARG A 135 7.00 -9.39 6.54
C ARG A 135 7.01 -8.12 5.70
N VAL A 136 8.17 -7.72 5.22
CA VAL A 136 8.34 -6.56 4.34
C VAL A 136 8.96 -7.01 3.02
N LYS A 137 8.30 -6.74 1.91
CA LYS A 137 8.82 -7.00 0.57
C LYS A 137 9.20 -5.68 -0.11
N LEU A 138 10.44 -5.60 -0.56
CA LEU A 138 10.95 -4.47 -1.32
C LEU A 138 11.03 -4.82 -2.80
N TRP A 139 10.22 -4.15 -3.60
CA TRP A 139 10.25 -4.25 -5.07
C TRP A 139 11.19 -3.17 -5.62
N ASP A 140 10.65 -2.03 -6.04
CA ASP A 140 11.43 -0.86 -6.45
C ASP A 140 11.33 0.20 -5.33
N ALA A 141 12.02 -0.07 -4.24
CA ALA A 141 11.98 0.75 -3.04
C ALA A 141 13.35 0.85 -2.36
N GLU A 142 13.59 1.97 -1.71
CA GLU A 142 14.68 2.13 -0.75
C GLU A 142 14.39 1.32 0.53
N MET A 143 15.45 1.07 1.31
CA MET A 143 15.30 0.40 2.61
C MET A 143 14.53 1.32 3.56
N PRO A 144 13.45 0.87 4.20
CA PRO A 144 12.74 1.68 5.17
C PRO A 144 13.58 1.91 6.44
N ARG A 145 13.34 3.03 7.12
CA ARG A 145 13.76 3.23 8.51
C ARG A 145 12.88 2.36 9.40
N ILE A 146 13.49 1.55 10.27
CA ILE A 146 12.79 0.62 11.14
C ILE A 146 13.26 0.86 12.57
N GLU A 147 12.31 1.17 13.48
CA GLU A 147 12.57 1.37 14.90
C GLU A 147 11.45 0.75 15.74
N GLY A 148 11.76 0.15 16.87
CA GLY A 148 10.78 -0.46 17.77
C GLY A 148 9.93 -1.59 17.15
N THR A 149 10.34 -2.11 15.98
CA THR A 149 9.58 -3.06 15.17
C THR A 149 10.47 -4.22 14.73
N GLU A 150 10.01 -5.42 14.91
CA GLU A 150 10.71 -6.61 14.39
C GLU A 150 10.20 -6.93 12.99
N VAL A 151 11.10 -7.00 12.00
CA VAL A 151 10.73 -7.23 10.59
C VAL A 151 11.56 -8.31 9.93
N SER A 152 10.96 -9.00 8.96
CA SER A 152 11.65 -9.87 8.01
C SER A 152 11.60 -9.22 6.63
N VAL A 153 12.74 -8.72 6.15
CA VAL A 153 12.81 -7.99 4.88
C VAL A 153 13.26 -8.89 3.75
N THR A 154 12.48 -8.95 2.68
CA THR A 154 12.82 -9.64 1.44
C THR A 154 12.88 -8.64 0.29
N ARG A 155 14.03 -8.54 -0.38
CA ARG A 155 14.15 -7.74 -1.62
C ARG A 155 13.82 -8.59 -2.83
N ILE A 156 12.84 -8.14 -3.60
CA ILE A 156 12.43 -8.82 -4.85
C ILE A 156 13.38 -8.40 -5.97
N PRO A 157 14.13 -9.33 -6.58
CA PRO A 157 15.08 -8.98 -7.62
C PRO A 157 14.40 -8.40 -8.87
N LYS A 158 15.05 -7.41 -9.50
CA LYS A 158 14.51 -6.75 -10.71
C LYS A 158 14.18 -7.72 -11.85
N TRP A 159 14.96 -8.78 -12.01
CA TRP A 159 14.72 -9.78 -13.07
C TRP A 159 13.43 -10.60 -12.85
N VAL A 160 12.88 -10.64 -11.63
CA VAL A 160 11.61 -11.34 -11.35
C VAL A 160 10.43 -10.56 -11.90
N TRP A 161 10.45 -9.24 -11.76
CA TRP A 161 9.30 -8.39 -12.09
C TRP A 161 9.44 -7.61 -13.40
N LEU A 162 10.66 -7.33 -13.86
CA LEU A 162 10.90 -6.60 -15.11
C LEU A 162 10.33 -7.30 -16.35
N PRO A 163 10.45 -8.64 -16.53
CA PRO A 163 9.84 -9.34 -17.65
C PRO A 163 8.32 -9.26 -17.69
N TYR A 164 7.68 -9.32 -16.54
CA TYR A 164 6.22 -9.17 -16.42
C TYR A 164 5.74 -7.80 -16.92
N PHE A 165 6.53 -6.78 -16.71
CA PHE A 165 6.35 -5.43 -17.20
C PHE A 165 6.39 -5.33 -18.70
N LEU A 166 7.48 -5.83 -19.27
CA LEU A 166 7.70 -5.82 -20.71
C LEU A 166 6.57 -6.58 -21.42
N PHE A 167 6.15 -7.70 -20.87
CA PHE A 167 5.05 -8.49 -21.41
C PHE A 167 3.71 -7.74 -21.36
N ARG A 168 3.33 -7.13 -20.25
CA ARG A 168 2.09 -6.34 -20.12
C ARG A 168 2.06 -5.13 -21.06
N ARG A 169 3.18 -4.45 -21.22
CA ARG A 169 3.31 -3.32 -22.14
C ARG A 169 3.11 -3.75 -23.61
N LEU A 170 3.58 -4.91 -23.98
CA LEU A 170 3.42 -5.46 -25.35
C LEU A 170 2.00 -5.94 -25.61
N THR A 171 1.32 -6.46 -24.58
CA THR A 171 -0.04 -7.02 -24.71
C THR A 171 -1.16 -6.00 -24.46
N ASN A 172 -0.89 -4.84 -23.88
CA ASN A 172 -1.88 -3.80 -23.57
C ASN A 172 -1.38 -2.38 -23.91
N PRO A 173 -1.09 -2.08 -25.18
CA PRO A 173 -0.52 -0.78 -25.58
C PRO A 173 -1.44 0.44 -25.36
N LYS A 174 -2.75 0.22 -25.07
CA LYS A 174 -3.74 1.31 -24.91
C LYS A 174 -3.87 1.86 -23.49
N LYS A 175 -3.08 1.36 -22.52
CA LYS A 175 -3.08 1.84 -21.12
C LYS A 175 -1.77 2.55 -20.73
N VAL A 176 -1.09 3.13 -21.71
CA VAL A 176 0.11 3.94 -21.52
C VAL A 176 -0.19 5.41 -21.80
#